data_79e139fb6f5412b26a17e19e7a2b96dd
#
_entry.id   79e139fb6f5412b26a17e19e7a2b96dd
#
_cell.length_a   1.000
_cell.length_b   1.000
_cell.length_c   1.000
_cell.angle_alpha   90.00
_cell.angle_beta   90.00
_cell.angle_gamma   90.00
#
_symmetry.space_group_name_H-M   'P 1'
#
loop_
_entity.id
_entity.type
_entity.pdbx_description
1 polymer ?
#
loop_
_entity_poly.entity_id
_entity_poly.type
_entity_poly.pdbx_seq_one_letter_code
_entity_poly.pdbx_strand_id
1 'polypeptide(L)'
;MRSHIVTYRVPVNTHDGDARRPPFDAAAARRLREALGMTHAHVAYGIWAAYGIQLHPATVASWELGESAPTEAELTALAGALWCAPAELLGAPGTLREYRLALGLAPADLALRIGMDQTTYERLEGGGPWRGTERQAAALAEALRLPLPALLRFTGQEERLAELLTSAATTRWQGYVRPVGKLAPLPKERLQDVLQQLHEEYHATMTASLSWTGGDAPDESGKAGRDFLDGIVAEFWRLAGEVEPPR
;
A
#
# COMPACT_ATOMS: atom_id res chain seq x y z
N MET A 1 -48.41 3.20 40.48
CA MET A 1 -47.23 3.83 39.88
C MET A 1 -46.49 2.78 39.01
N ARG A 2 -46.64 2.86 37.70
CA ARG A 2 -45.95 1.97 36.78
C ARG A 2 -44.77 2.75 36.15
N SER A 3 -43.54 2.36 36.49
CA SER A 3 -42.33 2.94 35.91
C SER A 3 -42.15 2.46 34.48
N HIS A 4 -42.24 3.34 33.53
CA HIS A 4 -41.85 3.05 32.13
C HIS A 4 -40.32 3.15 32.02
N ILE A 5 -39.68 2.01 31.83
CA ILE A 5 -38.27 1.97 31.44
C ILE A 5 -38.22 2.27 29.96
N VAL A 6 -37.74 3.47 29.59
CA VAL A 6 -37.45 3.83 28.21
C VAL A 6 -36.14 3.19 27.81
N THR A 7 -36.22 2.09 27.05
CA THR A 7 -35.05 1.46 26.47
C THR A 7 -34.61 2.27 25.26
N TYR A 8 -33.58 3.07 25.39
CA TYR A 8 -32.91 3.72 24.27
C TYR A 8 -32.21 2.65 23.44
N ARG A 9 -32.84 2.26 22.34
CA ARG A 9 -32.22 1.44 21.30
C ARG A 9 -31.39 2.38 20.45
N VAL A 10 -30.07 2.41 20.66
CA VAL A 10 -29.12 3.04 19.73
C VAL A 10 -29.27 2.29 18.41
N PRO A 11 -29.55 2.95 17.29
CA PRO A 11 -29.57 2.28 16.00
C PRO A 11 -28.15 1.81 15.67
N VAL A 12 -27.93 0.52 15.67
CA VAL A 12 -26.73 -0.08 15.07
C VAL A 12 -26.87 0.18 13.57
N ASN A 13 -26.05 1.10 13.08
CA ASN A 13 -25.99 1.45 11.68
C ASN A 13 -25.36 0.28 10.91
N THR A 14 -26.19 -0.62 10.38
CA THR A 14 -25.81 -1.82 9.63
C THR A 14 -25.45 -1.51 8.17
N HIS A 15 -24.78 -0.39 7.90
CA HIS A 15 -24.35 0.02 6.56
C HIS A 15 -22.83 0.09 6.45
N ASP A 16 -22.10 -0.82 7.09
CA ASP A 16 -20.66 -0.98 6.86
C ASP A 16 -20.33 -2.38 6.27
N GLY A 17 -21.15 -2.78 5.34
CA GLY A 17 -21.03 -4.06 4.65
C GLY A 17 -20.27 -3.97 3.35
N ASP A 18 -19.04 -3.56 3.34
CA ASP A 18 -17.95 -3.90 2.42
C ASP A 18 -16.72 -2.98 2.61
N ALA A 19 -16.44 -2.56 3.82
CA ALA A 19 -15.15 -2.02 4.15
C ALA A 19 -14.13 -3.15 3.92
N ARG A 20 -13.41 -3.07 2.79
CA ARG A 20 -12.34 -4.03 2.44
C ARG A 20 -11.45 -4.19 3.66
N ARG A 21 -11.48 -5.37 4.28
CA ARG A 21 -10.72 -5.66 5.48
C ARG A 21 -9.24 -5.47 5.19
N PRO A 22 -8.46 -4.84 6.10
CA PRO A 22 -7.03 -4.66 5.89
C PRO A 22 -6.32 -6.01 5.78
N PRO A 23 -5.19 -6.10 5.07
CA PRO A 23 -4.36 -7.29 5.08
C PRO A 23 -3.92 -7.58 6.51
N PHE A 24 -4.16 -8.80 6.98
CA PHE A 24 -3.94 -9.19 8.36
C PHE A 24 -2.95 -10.36 8.45
N ASP A 25 -1.89 -10.18 9.25
CA ASP A 25 -0.93 -11.25 9.55
C ASP A 25 -1.42 -12.07 10.76
N ALA A 26 -2.20 -13.09 10.48
CA ALA A 26 -2.72 -14.03 11.47
C ALA A 26 -1.61 -14.72 12.29
N ALA A 27 -0.47 -15.02 11.64
CA ALA A 27 0.65 -15.67 12.31
C ALA A 27 1.34 -14.72 13.28
N ALA A 28 1.48 -13.43 12.93
CA ALA A 28 2.02 -12.41 13.82
C ALA A 28 1.12 -12.22 15.05
N ALA A 29 -0.18 -12.10 14.86
CA ALA A 29 -1.13 -11.96 15.97
C ALA A 29 -1.02 -13.13 16.95
N ARG A 30 -0.99 -14.35 16.45
CA ARG A 30 -0.80 -15.55 17.26
C ARG A 30 0.52 -15.53 18.02
N ARG A 31 1.63 -15.23 17.36
CA ARG A 31 2.96 -15.15 18.01
C ARG A 31 2.98 -14.14 19.15
N LEU A 32 2.41 -12.95 18.92
CA LEU A 32 2.36 -11.89 19.93
C LEU A 32 1.50 -12.30 21.13
N ARG A 33 0.32 -12.87 20.90
CA ARG A 33 -0.55 -13.37 21.98
C ARG A 33 0.15 -14.46 22.80
N GLU A 34 0.78 -15.42 22.16
CA GLU A 34 1.50 -16.52 22.83
C GLU A 34 2.71 -16.01 23.62
N ALA A 35 3.46 -15.05 23.09
CA ALA A 35 4.58 -14.40 23.77
C ALA A 35 4.14 -13.69 25.06
N LEU A 36 2.92 -13.13 25.08
CA LEU A 36 2.32 -12.52 26.27
C LEU A 36 1.67 -13.54 27.22
N GLY A 37 1.66 -14.82 26.89
CA GLY A 37 0.96 -15.85 27.66
C GLY A 37 -0.55 -15.68 27.73
N MET A 38 -1.15 -14.97 26.77
CA MET A 38 -2.58 -14.66 26.75
C MET A 38 -3.40 -15.77 26.09
N THR A 39 -4.59 -16.04 26.63
CA THR A 39 -5.63 -16.81 25.93
C THR A 39 -6.44 -15.91 25.00
N HIS A 40 -7.19 -16.50 24.06
CA HIS A 40 -8.14 -15.73 23.22
C HIS A 40 -9.17 -14.96 24.07
N ALA A 41 -9.56 -15.51 25.23
CA ALA A 41 -10.47 -14.84 26.16
C ALA A 41 -9.83 -13.61 26.80
N HIS A 42 -8.53 -13.67 27.14
CA HIS A 42 -7.81 -12.50 27.67
C HIS A 42 -7.74 -11.38 26.63
N VAL A 43 -7.48 -11.71 25.36
CA VAL A 43 -7.45 -10.74 24.26
C VAL A 43 -8.83 -10.11 24.04
N ALA A 44 -9.89 -10.93 23.95
CA ALA A 44 -11.27 -10.44 23.78
C ALA A 44 -11.69 -9.53 24.95
N TYR A 45 -11.33 -9.88 26.19
CA TYR A 45 -11.57 -9.03 27.36
C TYR A 45 -10.77 -7.72 27.30
N GLY A 46 -9.50 -7.74 26.92
CA GLY A 46 -8.67 -6.55 26.77
C GLY A 46 -9.24 -5.59 25.73
N ILE A 47 -9.70 -6.09 24.59
CA ILE A 47 -10.37 -5.32 23.55
C ILE A 47 -11.65 -4.69 24.08
N TRP A 48 -12.49 -5.43 24.80
CA TRP A 48 -13.70 -4.90 25.38
C TRP A 48 -13.39 -3.83 26.44
N ALA A 49 -12.47 -4.10 27.34
CA ALA A 49 -12.17 -3.22 28.47
C ALA A 49 -11.58 -1.85 28.02
N ALA A 50 -10.73 -1.85 26.97
CA ALA A 50 -10.05 -0.65 26.51
C ALA A 50 -10.80 0.10 25.39
N TYR A 51 -11.54 -0.63 24.54
CA TYR A 51 -12.15 -0.07 23.34
C TYR A 51 -13.67 -0.24 23.28
N GLY A 52 -14.30 -0.93 24.23
CA GLY A 52 -15.75 -1.15 24.28
C GLY A 52 -16.26 -2.10 23.20
N ILE A 53 -15.38 -2.76 22.42
CA ILE A 53 -15.75 -3.68 21.35
C ILE A 53 -15.98 -5.07 21.95
N GLN A 54 -17.21 -5.56 21.88
CA GLN A 54 -17.55 -6.89 22.36
C GLN A 54 -17.24 -7.95 21.29
N LEU A 55 -16.31 -8.86 21.61
CA LEU A 55 -15.93 -9.98 20.75
C LEU A 55 -16.02 -11.29 21.52
N HIS A 56 -16.45 -12.33 20.82
CA HIS A 56 -16.35 -13.68 21.36
C HIS A 56 -14.90 -14.19 21.21
N PRO A 57 -14.33 -14.93 22.19
CA PRO A 57 -12.98 -15.51 22.07
C PRO A 57 -12.77 -16.32 20.79
N ALA A 58 -13.80 -17.00 20.28
CA ALA A 58 -13.76 -17.73 19.02
C ALA A 58 -13.50 -16.82 17.81
N THR A 59 -13.90 -15.54 17.85
CA THR A 59 -13.59 -14.56 16.78
C THR A 59 -12.10 -14.29 16.72
N VAL A 60 -11.45 -14.11 17.88
CA VAL A 60 -9.98 -13.95 17.93
C VAL A 60 -9.28 -15.20 17.42
N ALA A 61 -9.78 -16.39 17.77
CA ALA A 61 -9.25 -17.65 17.27
C ALA A 61 -9.40 -17.79 15.75
N SER A 62 -10.56 -17.40 15.17
CA SER A 62 -10.77 -17.43 13.72
C SER A 62 -9.85 -16.47 12.96
N TRP A 63 -9.50 -15.32 13.55
CA TRP A 63 -8.49 -14.43 12.98
C TRP A 63 -7.10 -15.08 12.92
N GLU A 64 -6.68 -15.72 14.01
CA GLU A 64 -5.37 -16.40 14.07
C GLU A 64 -5.29 -17.66 13.20
N LEU A 65 -6.42 -18.25 12.82
CA LEU A 65 -6.52 -19.35 11.86
C LEU A 65 -6.60 -18.87 10.41
N GLY A 66 -6.75 -17.55 10.18
CA GLY A 66 -6.92 -16.96 8.85
C GLY A 66 -8.30 -17.24 8.24
N GLU A 67 -9.27 -17.74 9.03
CA GLU A 67 -10.65 -17.99 8.58
C GLU A 67 -11.45 -16.70 8.40
N SER A 68 -11.06 -15.66 9.14
CA SER A 68 -11.60 -14.31 9.04
C SER A 68 -10.51 -13.29 9.33
N ALA A 69 -10.78 -12.00 9.05
CA ALA A 69 -9.86 -10.91 9.37
C ALA A 69 -10.60 -9.82 10.18
N PRO A 70 -9.90 -9.09 11.05
CA PRO A 70 -10.48 -7.98 11.79
C PRO A 70 -10.83 -6.80 10.88
N THR A 71 -11.83 -6.01 11.26
CA THR A 71 -12.07 -4.66 10.72
C THR A 71 -10.98 -3.70 11.19
N GLU A 72 -10.93 -2.46 10.66
CA GLU A 72 -9.95 -1.44 11.13
C GLU A 72 -10.04 -1.18 12.63
N ALA A 73 -11.27 -1.02 13.15
CA ALA A 73 -11.49 -0.76 14.56
C ALA A 73 -11.04 -1.95 15.42
N GLU A 74 -11.35 -3.17 14.98
CA GLU A 74 -10.93 -4.39 15.65
C GLU A 74 -9.42 -4.60 15.57
N LEU A 75 -8.78 -4.27 14.43
CA LEU A 75 -7.33 -4.36 14.27
C LEU A 75 -6.60 -3.40 15.22
N THR A 76 -7.07 -2.15 15.30
CA THR A 76 -6.52 -1.16 16.22
C THR A 76 -6.67 -1.61 17.67
N ALA A 77 -7.84 -2.14 18.02
CA ALA A 77 -8.11 -2.64 19.35
C ALA A 77 -7.29 -3.90 19.69
N LEU A 78 -7.09 -4.79 18.71
CA LEU A 78 -6.25 -5.98 18.83
C LEU A 78 -4.78 -5.59 19.06
N ALA A 79 -4.27 -4.62 18.30
CA ALA A 79 -2.91 -4.11 18.49
C ALA A 79 -2.71 -3.55 19.91
N GLY A 80 -3.67 -2.76 20.38
CA GLY A 80 -3.65 -2.26 21.77
C GLY A 80 -3.72 -3.37 22.82
N ALA A 81 -4.55 -4.39 22.63
CA ALA A 81 -4.66 -5.52 23.53
C ALA A 81 -3.39 -6.40 23.54
N LEU A 82 -2.67 -6.48 22.43
CA LEU A 82 -1.41 -7.21 22.28
C LEU A 82 -0.17 -6.35 22.53
N TRP A 83 -0.34 -5.08 22.93
CA TRP A 83 0.76 -4.15 23.24
C TRP A 83 1.75 -3.96 22.10
N CYS A 84 1.26 -3.99 20.85
CA CYS A 84 2.08 -3.84 19.65
C CYS A 84 1.57 -2.68 18.76
N ALA A 85 2.37 -2.29 17.78
CA ALA A 85 1.92 -1.36 16.77
C ALA A 85 0.99 -2.07 15.74
N PRO A 86 -0.03 -1.40 15.18
CA PRO A 86 -0.87 -1.99 14.13
C PRO A 86 -0.05 -2.54 12.94
N ALA A 87 1.08 -1.91 12.62
CA ALA A 87 2.01 -2.37 11.58
C ALA A 87 2.51 -3.81 11.80
N GLU A 88 2.61 -4.27 13.05
CA GLU A 88 3.07 -5.62 13.37
C GLU A 88 2.00 -6.70 13.10
N LEU A 89 0.75 -6.26 12.91
CA LEU A 89 -0.40 -7.12 12.60
C LEU A 89 -0.84 -7.01 11.14
N LEU A 90 -0.24 -6.10 10.36
CA LEU A 90 -0.51 -5.89 8.95
C LEU A 90 0.58 -6.58 8.11
N GLY A 91 0.18 -7.09 6.95
CA GLY A 91 1.12 -7.38 5.89
C GLY A 91 1.73 -6.09 5.29
N ALA A 92 2.51 -6.23 4.21
CA ALA A 92 3.06 -5.07 3.52
C ALA A 92 1.92 -4.16 3.01
N PRO A 93 1.90 -2.87 3.39
CA PRO A 93 0.82 -1.98 2.99
C PRO A 93 0.90 -1.66 1.49
N GLY A 94 -0.20 -1.83 0.77
CA GLY A 94 -0.35 -1.53 -0.65
C GLY A 94 -1.21 -0.29 -0.94
N THR A 95 -2.02 0.17 0.03
CA THR A 95 -2.94 1.30 -0.12
C THR A 95 -2.66 2.40 0.90
N LEU A 96 -3.08 3.65 0.61
CA LEU A 96 -2.95 4.77 1.56
C LEU A 96 -3.60 4.44 2.92
N ARG A 97 -4.76 3.77 2.88
CA ARG A 97 -5.47 3.33 4.07
C ARG A 97 -4.61 2.42 4.94
N GLU A 98 -3.95 1.45 4.33
CA GLU A 98 -3.08 0.50 5.02
C GLU A 98 -1.83 1.16 5.61
N TYR A 99 -1.20 2.09 4.86
CA TYR A 99 -0.11 2.89 5.39
C TYR A 99 -0.53 3.72 6.61
N ARG A 100 -1.72 4.34 6.55
CA ARG A 100 -2.27 5.08 7.68
C ARG A 100 -2.56 4.18 8.89
N LEU A 101 -3.20 3.04 8.65
CA LEU A 101 -3.52 2.06 9.69
C LEU A 101 -2.26 1.51 10.36
N ALA A 102 -1.23 1.22 9.58
CA ALA A 102 0.06 0.75 10.10
C ALA A 102 0.66 1.72 11.15
N LEU A 103 0.36 3.01 11.01
CA LEU A 103 0.79 4.06 11.95
C LEU A 103 -0.24 4.38 13.04
N GLY A 104 -1.39 3.70 13.07
CA GLY A 104 -2.45 3.94 14.04
C GLY A 104 -3.10 5.33 13.92
N LEU A 105 -3.07 5.96 12.75
CA LEU A 105 -3.59 7.31 12.52
C LEU A 105 -5.08 7.26 12.14
N ALA A 106 -5.89 8.19 12.70
CA ALA A 106 -7.24 8.43 12.20
C ALA A 106 -7.21 9.23 10.89
N PRO A 107 -8.20 9.04 9.97
CA PRO A 107 -8.27 9.79 8.72
C PRO A 107 -8.26 11.31 8.92
N ALA A 108 -8.99 11.80 9.92
CA ALA A 108 -9.06 13.23 10.26
C ALA A 108 -7.70 13.80 10.70
N ASP A 109 -6.94 13.04 11.51
CA ASP A 109 -5.63 13.46 12.00
C ASP A 109 -4.61 13.56 10.87
N LEU A 110 -4.65 12.58 9.94
CA LEU A 110 -3.76 12.61 8.79
C LEU A 110 -4.14 13.74 7.83
N ALA A 111 -5.42 13.93 7.54
CA ALA A 111 -5.91 15.04 6.70
C ALA A 111 -5.44 16.39 7.25
N LEU A 112 -5.59 16.61 8.55
CA LEU A 112 -5.11 17.82 9.22
C LEU A 112 -3.58 17.97 9.10
N ARG A 113 -2.83 16.90 9.34
CA ARG A 113 -1.35 16.90 9.27
C ARG A 113 -0.82 17.28 7.91
N ILE A 114 -1.47 16.80 6.83
CA ILE A 114 -1.07 17.11 5.44
C ILE A 114 -1.70 18.40 4.90
N GLY A 115 -2.52 19.09 5.70
CA GLY A 115 -3.22 20.32 5.29
C GLY A 115 -4.26 20.08 4.20
N MET A 116 -4.99 18.96 4.28
CA MET A 116 -6.06 18.57 3.36
C MET A 116 -7.40 18.53 4.09
N ASP A 117 -8.50 18.84 3.42
CA ASP A 117 -9.83 18.61 3.93
C ASP A 117 -10.10 17.11 4.11
N GLN A 118 -10.74 16.74 5.22
CA GLN A 118 -10.99 15.34 5.58
C GLN A 118 -11.76 14.58 4.49
N THR A 119 -12.83 15.17 3.95
CA THR A 119 -13.64 14.53 2.89
C THR A 119 -12.83 14.29 1.62
N THR A 120 -11.90 15.22 1.31
CA THR A 120 -10.99 15.08 0.17
C THR A 120 -9.98 13.96 0.40
N TYR A 121 -9.44 13.86 1.62
CA TYR A 121 -8.53 12.78 2.00
C TYR A 121 -9.24 11.41 1.97
N GLU A 122 -10.45 11.30 2.56
CA GLU A 122 -11.22 10.06 2.55
C GLU A 122 -11.57 9.59 1.13
N ARG A 123 -11.85 10.53 0.22
CA ARG A 123 -12.06 10.22 -1.21
C ARG A 123 -10.78 9.68 -1.85
N LEU A 124 -9.62 10.23 -1.48
CA LEU A 124 -8.32 9.75 -1.95
C LEU A 124 -8.03 8.32 -1.44
N GLU A 125 -8.30 8.03 -0.16
CA GLU A 125 -8.21 6.67 0.39
C GLU A 125 -9.14 5.68 -0.32
N GLY A 126 -10.29 6.15 -0.78
CA GLY A 126 -11.23 5.37 -1.58
C GLY A 126 -10.80 5.13 -3.04
N GLY A 127 -9.57 5.51 -3.42
CA GLY A 127 -9.05 5.34 -4.78
C GLY A 127 -9.37 6.51 -5.72
N GLY A 128 -9.83 7.64 -5.18
CA GLY A 128 -10.02 8.86 -5.96
C GLY A 128 -8.71 9.47 -6.44
N PRO A 129 -8.73 10.30 -7.50
CA PRO A 129 -7.53 10.90 -8.06
C PRO A 129 -6.89 11.92 -7.10
N TRP A 130 -5.58 11.98 -7.09
CA TRP A 130 -4.83 13.00 -6.38
C TRP A 130 -5.16 14.41 -6.93
N ARG A 131 -5.49 15.32 -6.03
CA ARG A 131 -5.76 16.73 -6.33
C ARG A 131 -5.01 17.69 -5.39
N GLY A 132 -4.03 17.17 -4.66
CA GLY A 132 -3.22 17.95 -3.74
C GLY A 132 -2.08 18.70 -4.45
N THR A 133 -1.48 19.62 -3.71
CA THR A 133 -0.28 20.34 -4.11
C THR A 133 0.97 19.50 -3.87
N GLU A 134 2.12 19.91 -4.43
CA GLU A 134 3.43 19.29 -4.15
C GLU A 134 3.78 19.32 -2.65
N ARG A 135 3.43 20.41 -1.96
CA ARG A 135 3.62 20.53 -0.51
C ARG A 135 2.80 19.48 0.26
N GLN A 136 1.56 19.24 -0.16
CA GLN A 136 0.71 18.21 0.44
C GLN A 136 1.21 16.81 0.12
N ALA A 137 1.75 16.58 -1.08
CA ALA A 137 2.38 15.30 -1.44
C ALA A 137 3.61 15.02 -0.58
N ALA A 138 4.47 16.03 -0.37
CA ALA A 138 5.63 15.91 0.51
C ALA A 138 5.22 15.64 1.97
N ALA A 139 4.20 16.35 2.47
CA ALA A 139 3.66 16.14 3.81
C ALA A 139 3.04 14.74 3.97
N LEU A 140 2.36 14.22 2.94
CA LEU A 140 1.82 12.87 2.91
C LEU A 140 2.94 11.81 2.98
N ALA A 141 3.99 11.99 2.16
CA ALA A 141 5.15 11.10 2.15
C ALA A 141 5.84 11.05 3.52
N GLU A 142 6.03 12.21 4.14
CA GLU A 142 6.63 12.32 5.48
C GLU A 142 5.72 11.68 6.55
N ALA A 143 4.43 12.04 6.59
CA ALA A 143 3.48 11.58 7.58
C ALA A 143 3.29 10.06 7.57
N LEU A 144 3.25 9.45 6.39
CA LEU A 144 3.05 8.01 6.19
C LEU A 144 4.36 7.24 5.97
N ARG A 145 5.51 7.93 5.93
CA ARG A 145 6.83 7.34 5.61
C ARG A 145 6.79 6.55 4.30
N LEU A 146 6.13 7.13 3.28
CA LEU A 146 5.95 6.47 2.00
C LEU A 146 7.30 6.30 1.29
N PRO A 147 7.61 5.11 0.76
CA PRO A 147 8.67 4.99 -0.22
C PRO A 147 8.28 5.75 -1.50
N LEU A 148 9.27 6.24 -2.24
CA LEU A 148 9.04 7.05 -3.42
C LEU A 148 8.16 6.38 -4.49
N PRO A 149 8.30 5.06 -4.78
CA PRO A 149 7.38 4.36 -5.68
C PRO A 149 5.91 4.49 -5.26
N ALA A 150 5.61 4.28 -3.99
CA ALA A 150 4.25 4.41 -3.47
C ALA A 150 3.73 5.86 -3.57
N LEU A 151 4.58 6.85 -3.28
CA LEU A 151 4.20 8.26 -3.42
C LEU A 151 3.81 8.59 -4.86
N LEU A 152 4.61 8.19 -5.85
CA LEU A 152 4.32 8.44 -7.26
C LEU A 152 3.02 7.76 -7.70
N ARG A 153 2.78 6.54 -7.26
CA ARG A 153 1.53 5.81 -7.52
C ARG A 153 0.33 6.55 -6.92
N PHE A 154 0.36 6.94 -5.65
CA PHE A 154 -0.77 7.62 -5.00
C PHE A 154 -1.00 9.04 -5.50
N THR A 155 0.02 9.70 -6.05
CA THR A 155 -0.11 11.04 -6.65
C THR A 155 -0.39 11.01 -8.15
N GLY A 156 -0.54 9.81 -8.75
CA GLY A 156 -0.79 9.65 -10.19
C GLY A 156 0.38 10.04 -11.08
N GLN A 157 1.60 10.10 -10.52
CA GLN A 157 2.81 10.45 -11.28
C GLN A 157 3.53 9.22 -11.84
N GLU A 158 3.11 8.02 -11.47
CA GLU A 158 3.69 6.76 -11.95
C GLU A 158 3.53 6.59 -13.46
N GLU A 159 2.36 6.95 -14.01
CA GLU A 159 2.10 6.92 -15.46
C GLU A 159 3.07 7.84 -16.22
N ARG A 160 3.30 9.03 -15.67
CA ARG A 160 4.25 9.96 -16.27
C ARG A 160 5.68 9.45 -16.20
N LEU A 161 6.05 8.79 -15.10
CA LEU A 161 7.35 8.11 -15.00
C LEU A 161 7.44 6.98 -16.05
N ALA A 162 6.42 6.15 -16.19
CA ALA A 162 6.37 5.07 -17.18
C ALA A 162 6.58 5.58 -18.61
N GLU A 163 5.92 6.67 -19.00
CA GLU A 163 6.12 7.31 -20.31
C GLU A 163 7.57 7.74 -20.55
N LEU A 164 8.19 8.39 -19.55
CA LEU A 164 9.58 8.85 -19.66
C LEU A 164 10.56 7.68 -19.73
N LEU A 165 10.34 6.63 -18.95
CA LEU A 165 11.17 5.43 -18.96
C LEU A 165 11.03 4.66 -20.28
N THR A 166 9.81 4.50 -20.79
CA THR A 166 9.55 3.91 -22.11
C THR A 166 10.30 4.66 -23.21
N SER A 167 10.23 6.00 -23.18
CA SER A 167 10.95 6.83 -24.12
C SER A 167 12.47 6.69 -23.97
N ALA A 168 12.97 6.60 -22.73
CA ALA A 168 14.39 6.37 -22.46
C ALA A 168 14.89 5.01 -22.97
N ALA A 169 14.12 3.94 -22.73
CA ALA A 169 14.47 2.59 -23.17
C ALA A 169 14.47 2.44 -24.68
N THR A 170 13.52 3.07 -25.39
CA THR A 170 13.32 2.92 -26.83
C THR A 170 14.10 3.92 -27.70
N THR A 171 14.65 5.00 -27.10
CA THR A 171 15.36 6.05 -27.82
C THR A 171 16.73 6.34 -27.18
N ARG A 172 17.09 7.62 -27.04
CA ARG A 172 18.35 8.06 -26.42
C ARG A 172 18.11 8.36 -24.94
N TRP A 173 18.44 7.46 -24.04
CA TRP A 173 18.24 7.58 -22.59
C TRP A 173 18.83 8.85 -21.96
N GLN A 174 19.94 9.39 -22.52
CA GLN A 174 20.64 10.57 -22.00
C GLN A 174 19.72 11.81 -21.91
N GLY A 175 18.77 11.94 -22.84
CA GLY A 175 17.80 13.04 -22.86
C GLY A 175 16.80 13.00 -21.70
N TYR A 176 16.63 11.86 -21.08
CA TYR A 176 15.61 11.62 -20.04
C TYR A 176 16.15 11.71 -18.61
N VAL A 177 17.46 11.83 -18.40
CA VAL A 177 18.08 11.93 -17.06
C VAL A 177 17.46 13.08 -16.25
N ARG A 178 17.30 14.26 -16.84
CA ARG A 178 16.69 15.41 -16.13
C ARG A 178 15.18 15.25 -15.91
N PRO A 179 14.36 14.87 -16.92
CA PRO A 179 12.93 14.65 -16.72
C PRO A 179 12.63 13.58 -15.67
N VAL A 180 13.30 12.42 -15.73
CA VAL A 180 13.13 11.33 -14.75
C VAL A 180 13.61 11.78 -13.36
N GLY A 181 14.75 12.46 -13.26
CA GLY A 181 15.28 12.96 -11.98
C GLY A 181 14.40 13.99 -11.26
N LYS A 182 13.42 14.60 -11.95
CA LYS A 182 12.40 15.44 -11.29
C LYS A 182 11.34 14.62 -10.56
N LEU A 183 11.03 13.43 -11.05
CA LEU A 183 10.07 12.51 -10.46
C LEU A 183 10.74 11.57 -9.48
N ALA A 184 11.91 11.04 -9.85
CA ALA A 184 12.72 10.13 -9.05
C ALA A 184 14.07 10.79 -8.73
N PRO A 185 14.20 11.54 -7.60
CA PRO A 185 15.38 12.31 -7.25
C PRO A 185 16.52 11.41 -6.75
N LEU A 186 17.06 10.59 -7.64
CA LEU A 186 18.25 9.78 -7.41
C LEU A 186 19.53 10.60 -7.71
N PRO A 187 20.69 10.23 -7.16
CA PRO A 187 21.98 10.77 -7.56
C PRO A 187 22.15 10.67 -9.08
N LYS A 188 22.68 11.73 -9.70
CA LYS A 188 22.74 11.82 -11.17
C LYS A 188 23.45 10.64 -11.82
N GLU A 189 24.58 10.22 -11.25
CA GLU A 189 25.37 9.09 -11.74
C GLU A 189 24.53 7.80 -11.66
N ARG A 190 23.87 7.55 -10.54
CA ARG A 190 23.01 6.39 -10.35
C ARG A 190 21.86 6.37 -11.36
N LEU A 191 21.23 7.52 -11.58
CA LEU A 191 20.14 7.64 -12.55
C LEU A 191 20.61 7.39 -13.99
N GLN A 192 21.82 7.83 -14.33
CA GLN A 192 22.42 7.54 -15.63
C GLN A 192 22.67 6.05 -15.82
N ASP A 193 23.24 5.38 -14.82
CA ASP A 193 23.49 3.94 -14.86
C ASP A 193 22.20 3.14 -15.03
N VAL A 194 21.17 3.49 -14.24
CA VAL A 194 19.86 2.83 -14.31
C VAL A 194 19.19 3.00 -15.68
N LEU A 195 19.17 4.22 -16.22
CA LEU A 195 18.57 4.47 -17.53
C LEU A 195 19.35 3.84 -18.68
N GLN A 196 20.67 3.77 -18.57
CA GLN A 196 21.50 3.05 -19.52
C GLN A 196 21.21 1.56 -19.48
N GLN A 197 21.15 0.97 -18.28
CA GLN A 197 20.88 -0.45 -18.12
C GLN A 197 19.47 -0.82 -18.61
N LEU A 198 18.44 -0.01 -18.33
CA LEU A 198 17.09 -0.21 -18.89
C LEU A 198 17.10 -0.21 -20.43
N HIS A 199 17.85 0.71 -21.04
CA HIS A 199 17.99 0.76 -22.49
C HIS A 199 18.67 -0.49 -23.05
N GLU A 200 19.76 -0.94 -22.42
CA GLU A 200 20.49 -2.14 -22.82
C GLU A 200 19.64 -3.42 -22.67
N GLU A 201 18.92 -3.58 -21.55
CA GLU A 201 18.04 -4.73 -21.29
C GLU A 201 16.86 -4.78 -22.28
N TYR A 202 16.24 -3.63 -22.60
CA TYR A 202 15.21 -3.57 -23.63
C TYR A 202 15.74 -4.03 -24.99
N HIS A 203 16.91 -3.53 -25.44
CA HIS A 203 17.49 -3.91 -26.71
C HIS A 203 17.96 -5.37 -26.74
N ALA A 204 18.46 -5.89 -25.62
CA ALA A 204 18.81 -7.30 -25.50
C ALA A 204 17.56 -8.19 -25.63
N THR A 205 16.45 -7.81 -24.98
CA THR A 205 15.15 -8.50 -25.06
C THR A 205 14.63 -8.53 -26.50
N MET A 206 14.70 -7.40 -27.20
CA MET A 206 14.29 -7.31 -28.61
C MET A 206 15.18 -8.15 -29.52
N THR A 207 16.49 -8.17 -29.31
CA THR A 207 17.43 -8.96 -30.13
C THR A 207 17.27 -10.46 -29.88
N ALA A 208 17.09 -10.88 -28.63
CA ALA A 208 16.87 -12.28 -28.28
C ALA A 208 15.60 -12.84 -28.94
N SER A 209 14.53 -12.06 -28.94
CA SER A 209 13.26 -12.45 -29.57
C SER A 209 13.37 -12.61 -31.10
N LEU A 210 14.21 -11.81 -31.76
CA LEU A 210 14.47 -11.92 -33.20
C LEU A 210 15.30 -13.15 -33.54
N SER A 211 16.19 -13.61 -32.67
CA SER A 211 17.08 -14.75 -32.93
C SER A 211 16.40 -16.12 -32.76
N TRP A 212 15.29 -16.20 -32.00
CA TRP A 212 14.52 -17.43 -31.79
C TRP A 212 13.47 -17.69 -32.87
N THR A 213 13.06 -16.69 -33.63
CA THR A 213 12.08 -16.80 -34.71
C THR A 213 12.76 -17.08 -36.05
N GLY A 214 13.37 -18.22 -36.16
CA GLY A 214 13.78 -18.80 -37.45
C GLY A 214 12.57 -19.22 -38.27
N GLY A 215 11.76 -18.26 -38.73
CA GLY A 215 10.63 -18.45 -39.65
C GLY A 215 9.27 -18.59 -38.96
N ASP A 216 8.33 -17.73 -39.30
CA ASP A 216 6.88 -17.82 -39.20
C ASP A 216 6.14 -17.29 -37.95
N ALA A 217 6.74 -16.59 -36.97
CA ALA A 217 5.98 -15.95 -35.94
C ALA A 217 6.42 -14.48 -35.66
N PRO A 218 5.96 -13.50 -36.42
CA PRO A 218 6.26 -12.07 -36.16
C PRO A 218 5.62 -11.53 -34.88
N ASP A 219 4.74 -12.27 -34.20
CA ASP A 219 3.96 -11.81 -33.06
C ASP A 219 4.67 -11.98 -31.70
N GLU A 220 5.53 -12.98 -31.52
CA GLU A 220 6.23 -13.23 -30.26
C GLU A 220 7.34 -12.20 -29.96
N SER A 221 8.03 -11.72 -30.98
CA SER A 221 9.08 -10.69 -30.84
C SER A 221 8.51 -9.37 -30.35
N GLY A 222 7.37 -8.95 -30.89
CA GLY A 222 6.67 -7.76 -30.44
C GLY A 222 6.06 -7.89 -29.04
N LYS A 223 5.75 -9.10 -28.59
CA LYS A 223 5.20 -9.38 -27.27
C LYS A 223 6.25 -9.17 -26.17
N ALA A 224 7.44 -9.75 -26.31
CA ALA A 224 8.51 -9.61 -25.30
C ALA A 224 8.89 -8.16 -25.05
N GLY A 225 8.95 -7.32 -26.10
CA GLY A 225 9.18 -5.90 -25.96
C GLY A 225 8.03 -5.17 -25.25
N ARG A 226 6.78 -5.52 -25.55
CA ARG A 226 5.60 -4.95 -24.84
C ARG A 226 5.59 -5.34 -23.37
N ASP A 227 5.78 -6.61 -23.06
CA ASP A 227 5.82 -7.13 -21.69
C ASP A 227 6.91 -6.44 -20.86
N PHE A 228 8.09 -6.17 -21.47
CA PHE A 228 9.15 -5.40 -20.82
C PHE A 228 8.71 -3.96 -20.51
N LEU A 229 8.09 -3.28 -21.51
CA LEU A 229 7.64 -1.89 -21.33
C LEU A 229 6.47 -1.78 -20.34
N ASP A 230 5.59 -2.76 -20.29
CA ASP A 230 4.50 -2.83 -19.30
C ASP A 230 5.03 -2.97 -17.86
N GLY A 231 6.18 -3.64 -17.68
CA GLY A 231 6.88 -3.79 -16.40
C GLY A 231 7.94 -2.73 -16.10
N ILE A 232 8.13 -1.72 -16.96
CA ILE A 232 9.32 -0.84 -16.95
C ILE A 232 9.51 -0.05 -15.65
N VAL A 233 8.44 0.33 -14.97
CA VAL A 233 8.50 1.05 -13.69
C VAL A 233 9.03 0.15 -12.58
N ALA A 234 8.57 -1.09 -12.51
CA ALA A 234 9.06 -2.06 -11.54
C ALA A 234 10.54 -2.38 -11.79
N GLU A 235 10.92 -2.51 -13.05
CA GLU A 235 12.31 -2.75 -13.47
C GLU A 235 13.22 -1.56 -13.11
N PHE A 236 12.75 -0.34 -13.33
CA PHE A 236 13.46 0.87 -12.91
C PHE A 236 13.76 0.88 -11.42
N TRP A 237 12.75 0.58 -10.57
CA TRP A 237 12.93 0.56 -9.12
C TRP A 237 13.82 -0.60 -8.67
N ARG A 238 13.72 -1.76 -9.30
CA ARG A 238 14.65 -2.87 -9.06
C ARG A 238 16.10 -2.47 -9.31
N LEU A 239 16.37 -1.83 -10.44
CA LEU A 239 17.70 -1.34 -10.80
C LEU A 239 18.15 -0.18 -9.90
N ALA A 240 17.26 0.69 -9.49
CA ALA A 240 17.55 1.78 -8.56
C ALA A 240 17.89 1.27 -7.14
N GLY A 241 17.57 0.01 -6.81
CA GLY A 241 17.78 -0.56 -5.48
C GLY A 241 16.65 -0.23 -4.50
N GLU A 242 15.54 0.33 -4.97
CA GLU A 242 14.31 0.51 -4.20
C GLU A 242 13.34 -0.63 -4.56
N VAL A 243 13.25 -1.62 -3.69
CA VAL A 243 12.31 -2.74 -3.89
C VAL A 243 10.92 -2.27 -3.50
N GLU A 244 10.00 -2.21 -4.45
CA GLU A 244 8.57 -2.06 -4.14
C GLU A 244 8.09 -3.33 -3.40
N PRO A 245 7.36 -3.20 -2.27
CA PRO A 245 6.78 -4.38 -1.63
C PRO A 245 5.84 -5.09 -2.61
N PRO A 246 5.78 -6.43 -2.60
CA PRO A 246 4.94 -7.20 -3.51
C PRO A 246 3.46 -6.77 -3.38
N ARG A 247 2.79 -6.66 -4.52
CA ARG A 247 1.36 -6.32 -4.63
C ARG A 247 0.47 -7.43 -4.10
#